data_fb540105fd7982dbe830d7e2b5920501
#
_entry.id   fb540105fd7982dbe830d7e2b5920501
#
_cell.length_a   1.000
_cell.length_b   1.000
_cell.length_c   1.000
_cell.angle_alpha   90.00
_cell.angle_beta   90.00
_cell.angle_gamma   90.00
#
_symmetry.space_group_name_H-M   'P 1'
#
loop_
_entity.id
_entity.type
_entity.pdbx_description
1 polymer ?
#
loop_
_entity_poly.entity_id
_entity_poly.type
_entity_poly.pdbx_seq_one_letter_code
_entity_poly.pdbx_strand_id
1 'polypeptide(L)'
;LMNQFDAEFIFRTELNRDGTLKRFVIDIYQRPDENHHGIGKVRGDVILYYQNVLKGVQVSSDKTQLFNYGYFLGKDGLNLASVELEEKNELGQVEFYSPKGDPVIYAPLSADKYPSALGGANEIDRWTRRDFQTEYSDVDSLKAYALRTIKQYAYPLMTYTVNVQSSFIENYKDINLGDTVKIIDNNFIGGLALEARVSEMIISFDNPTNNSVVFTNFRKLDNKPSGELQK
;
A
#
# COMPACT_ATOMS: atom_id res chain seq x y z
N LEU A 1 -11.47 7.85 11.14
CA LEU A 1 -12.21 6.60 11.00
C LEU A 1 -11.35 5.49 10.40
N MET A 2 -10.79 5.68 9.19
CA MET A 2 -10.00 4.63 8.50
C MET A 2 -8.88 4.06 9.36
N ASN A 3 -8.07 4.91 9.99
CA ASN A 3 -6.95 4.45 10.83
C ASN A 3 -7.38 3.87 12.18
N GLN A 4 -8.55 4.26 12.67
CA GLN A 4 -9.07 3.80 13.97
C GLN A 4 -9.70 2.41 13.87
N PHE A 5 -10.37 2.13 12.75
CA PHE A 5 -11.07 0.86 12.53
C PHE A 5 -10.30 -0.09 11.60
N ASP A 6 -9.17 0.36 11.05
CA ASP A 6 -8.38 -0.37 10.06
C ASP A 6 -9.24 -0.91 8.91
N ALA A 7 -10.14 -0.05 8.45
CA ALA A 7 -11.15 -0.37 7.45
C ALA A 7 -11.27 0.74 6.41
N GLU A 8 -11.76 0.38 5.23
CA GLU A 8 -12.15 1.30 4.17
C GLU A 8 -13.68 1.42 4.13
N PHE A 9 -14.18 2.59 3.73
CA PHE A 9 -15.60 2.88 3.77
C PHE A 9 -16.05 3.47 2.43
N ILE A 10 -17.18 2.97 1.91
CA ILE A 10 -17.90 3.60 0.80
C ILE A 10 -19.26 4.09 1.33
N PHE A 11 -19.52 5.37 1.08
CA PHE A 11 -20.81 5.99 1.38
C PHE A 11 -21.62 6.05 0.10
N ARG A 12 -22.82 5.50 0.11
CA ARG A 12 -23.72 5.56 -1.04
C ARG A 12 -25.16 5.82 -0.60
N THR A 13 -25.91 6.42 -1.50
CA THR A 13 -27.34 6.63 -1.33
C THR A 13 -28.12 5.65 -2.18
N GLU A 14 -29.14 5.06 -1.61
CA GLU A 14 -30.16 4.34 -2.38
C GLU A 14 -31.37 5.25 -2.56
N LEU A 15 -31.85 5.31 -3.80
CA LEU A 15 -33.01 6.10 -4.14
C LEU A 15 -34.22 5.20 -4.41
N ASN A 16 -35.41 5.71 -4.13
CA ASN A 16 -36.67 5.12 -4.56
C ASN A 16 -36.83 5.31 -6.08
N ARG A 17 -37.81 4.65 -6.69
CA ARG A 17 -38.11 4.76 -8.12
C ARG A 17 -38.50 6.20 -8.55
N ASP A 18 -39.01 7.00 -7.62
CA ASP A 18 -39.41 8.39 -7.83
C ASP A 18 -38.25 9.40 -7.64
N GLY A 19 -37.01 8.90 -7.37
CA GLY A 19 -35.83 9.71 -7.14
C GLY A 19 -35.67 10.22 -5.70
N THR A 20 -36.62 9.94 -4.81
CA THR A 20 -36.48 10.31 -3.39
C THR A 20 -35.48 9.42 -2.66
N LEU A 21 -34.86 9.95 -1.62
CA LEU A 21 -33.91 9.21 -0.81
C LEU A 21 -34.61 8.05 -0.09
N LYS A 22 -34.14 6.82 -0.32
CA LYS A 22 -34.57 5.63 0.38
C LYS A 22 -33.77 5.41 1.66
N ARG A 23 -32.44 5.41 1.53
CA ARG A 23 -31.52 5.25 2.68
C ARG A 23 -30.10 5.66 2.33
N PHE A 24 -29.33 5.98 3.37
CA PHE A 24 -27.86 6.01 3.30
C PHE A 24 -27.31 4.63 3.67
N VAL A 25 -26.28 4.22 2.95
CA VAL A 25 -25.58 2.95 3.18
C VAL A 25 -24.10 3.24 3.37
N ILE A 26 -23.51 2.59 4.34
CA ILE A 26 -22.06 2.58 4.57
C ILE A 26 -21.61 1.14 4.36
N ASP A 27 -20.90 0.90 3.28
CA ASP A 27 -20.25 -0.38 3.05
C ASP A 27 -18.84 -0.32 3.67
N ILE A 28 -18.52 -1.33 4.46
CA ILE A 28 -17.26 -1.41 5.21
C ILE A 28 -16.45 -2.57 4.64
N TYR A 29 -15.21 -2.28 4.30
CA TYR A 29 -14.27 -3.25 3.74
C TYR A 29 -13.03 -3.33 4.62
N GLN A 30 -12.49 -4.51 4.80
CA GLN A 30 -11.17 -4.67 5.39
C GLN A 30 -10.12 -3.98 4.50
N ARG A 31 -9.14 -3.32 5.11
CA ARG A 31 -8.01 -2.76 4.36
C ARG A 31 -7.31 -3.83 3.53
N PRO A 32 -6.73 -3.43 2.39
CA PRO A 32 -5.94 -4.36 1.58
C PRO A 32 -4.83 -5.02 2.38
N ASP A 33 -4.78 -6.34 2.33
CA ASP A 33 -3.73 -7.20 2.84
C ASP A 33 -3.51 -8.37 1.87
N GLU A 34 -2.83 -9.42 2.29
CA GLU A 34 -2.57 -10.58 1.44
C GLU A 34 -3.84 -11.32 0.99
N ASN A 35 -4.94 -11.18 1.75
CA ASN A 35 -6.21 -11.89 1.51
C ASN A 35 -7.36 -10.97 1.11
N HIS A 36 -7.20 -9.67 1.25
CA HIS A 36 -8.26 -8.68 1.05
C HIS A 36 -7.80 -7.55 0.12
N HIS A 37 -8.68 -7.10 -0.77
CA HIS A 37 -8.38 -6.06 -1.76
C HIS A 37 -8.95 -4.67 -1.37
N GLY A 38 -9.63 -4.56 -0.24
CA GLY A 38 -10.33 -3.33 0.14
C GLY A 38 -11.53 -3.05 -0.76
N ILE A 39 -11.77 -1.78 -1.08
CA ILE A 39 -12.91 -1.33 -1.90
C ILE A 39 -12.78 -1.62 -3.40
N GLY A 40 -11.59 -1.98 -3.87
CA GLY A 40 -11.30 -2.17 -5.30
C GLY A 40 -11.22 -3.63 -5.73
N LYS A 41 -10.85 -3.82 -6.98
CA LYS A 41 -10.60 -5.13 -7.61
C LYS A 41 -9.20 -5.15 -8.20
N VAL A 42 -8.60 -6.33 -8.27
CA VAL A 42 -7.38 -6.52 -9.07
C VAL A 42 -7.78 -6.62 -10.55
N ARG A 43 -7.33 -5.65 -11.34
CA ARG A 43 -7.64 -5.50 -12.77
C ARG A 43 -6.47 -6.04 -13.60
N GLY A 44 -6.38 -7.35 -13.70
CA GLY A 44 -5.37 -8.01 -14.52
C GLY A 44 -5.51 -7.74 -16.04
N ASP A 45 -6.66 -7.25 -16.44
CA ASP A 45 -7.01 -6.85 -17.80
C ASP A 45 -6.54 -5.44 -18.15
N VAL A 46 -6.11 -4.64 -17.15
CA VAL A 46 -5.69 -3.25 -17.34
C VAL A 46 -4.19 -3.13 -17.17
N ILE A 47 -3.51 -2.80 -18.27
CA ILE A 47 -2.06 -2.53 -18.28
C ILE A 47 -1.86 -1.12 -18.83
N LEU A 48 -1.28 -0.24 -18.01
CA LEU A 48 -0.98 1.13 -18.38
C LEU A 48 0.47 1.24 -18.81
N TYR A 49 0.69 1.64 -20.06
CA TYR A 49 2.02 1.91 -20.59
C TYR A 49 2.35 3.39 -20.49
N TYR A 50 3.49 3.72 -19.91
CA TYR A 50 4.02 5.07 -19.96
C TYR A 50 4.18 5.51 -21.43
N GLN A 51 3.80 6.75 -21.73
CA GLN A 51 3.74 7.39 -23.05
C GLN A 51 2.50 7.08 -23.92
N ASN A 52 1.79 5.98 -23.73
CA ASN A 52 0.59 5.70 -24.53
C ASN A 52 -0.68 6.29 -23.92
N VAL A 53 -0.78 6.24 -22.58
CA VAL A 53 -1.98 6.64 -21.83
C VAL A 53 -1.66 7.80 -20.88
N LEU A 54 -0.41 7.96 -20.52
CA LEU A 54 0.08 8.85 -19.48
C LEU A 54 0.79 10.04 -20.12
N LYS A 55 0.25 11.26 -19.95
CA LYS A 55 0.88 12.50 -20.46
C LYS A 55 2.03 13.01 -19.61
N GLY A 56 2.04 12.69 -18.34
CA GLY A 56 3.07 13.07 -17.39
C GLY A 56 2.93 12.26 -16.12
N VAL A 57 4.05 11.88 -15.53
CA VAL A 57 4.12 11.17 -14.26
C VAL A 57 4.91 12.04 -13.30
N GLN A 58 4.27 12.47 -12.24
CA GLN A 58 4.96 13.05 -11.10
C GLN A 58 5.14 11.96 -10.05
N VAL A 59 6.37 11.64 -9.72
CA VAL A 59 6.71 10.66 -8.68
C VAL A 59 7.08 11.41 -7.42
N SER A 60 6.40 11.13 -6.32
CA SER A 60 6.80 11.59 -5.00
C SER A 60 7.09 10.42 -4.08
N SER A 61 8.11 10.59 -3.24
CA SER A 61 8.53 9.62 -2.24
C SER A 61 8.38 10.24 -0.87
N ASP A 62 7.46 9.73 -0.07
CA ASP A 62 7.23 10.19 1.29
C ASP A 62 7.86 9.21 2.29
N LYS A 63 8.79 9.73 3.11
CA LYS A 63 9.46 9.01 4.19
C LYS A 63 9.04 9.46 5.59
N THR A 64 8.09 10.39 5.70
CA THR A 64 7.69 11.00 6.98
C THR A 64 7.13 9.99 7.97
N GLN A 65 6.51 8.94 7.47
CA GLN A 65 5.92 7.86 8.26
C GLN A 65 6.80 6.61 8.33
N LEU A 66 7.97 6.62 7.68
CA LEU A 66 8.84 5.46 7.63
C LEU A 66 9.36 5.11 9.02
N PHE A 67 9.25 3.85 9.38
CA PHE A 67 9.91 3.25 10.54
C PHE A 67 10.29 1.79 10.22
N ASN A 68 11.33 1.29 10.85
CA ASN A 68 11.84 -0.06 10.67
C ASN A 68 12.10 -0.80 11.99
N TYR A 69 11.66 -0.17 13.09
CA TYR A 69 11.62 -0.69 14.44
C TYR A 69 10.27 -0.30 15.05
N GLY A 70 9.35 -1.26 15.20
CA GLY A 70 8.00 -1.01 15.71
C GLY A 70 7.77 -1.66 17.07
N TYR A 71 7.42 -0.85 18.09
CA TYR A 71 6.96 -1.32 19.39
C TYR A 71 5.44 -1.20 19.46
N PHE A 72 4.76 -2.32 19.72
CA PHE A 72 3.30 -2.37 19.71
C PHE A 72 2.75 -2.78 21.07
N LEU A 73 1.95 -1.91 21.66
CA LEU A 73 1.23 -2.13 22.91
C LEU A 73 -0.26 -2.31 22.64
N GLY A 74 -0.83 -3.36 23.20
CA GLY A 74 -2.25 -3.58 23.30
C GLY A 74 -2.81 -3.13 24.64
N LYS A 75 -4.06 -3.50 24.90
CA LYS A 75 -4.76 -3.22 26.14
C LYS A 75 -4.05 -3.90 27.32
N ASP A 76 -4.08 -3.25 28.48
CA ASP A 76 -3.55 -3.76 29.75
C ASP A 76 -2.07 -4.20 29.71
N GLY A 77 -1.26 -3.56 28.83
CA GLY A 77 0.16 -3.86 28.70
C GLY A 77 0.49 -5.07 27.82
N LEU A 78 -0.51 -5.62 27.11
CA LEU A 78 -0.28 -6.65 26.10
C LEU A 78 0.79 -6.19 25.10
N ASN A 79 1.73 -7.06 24.76
CA ASN A 79 2.78 -6.78 23.79
C ASN A 79 3.18 -8.06 23.04
N LEU A 80 4.15 -7.94 22.13
CA LEU A 80 4.58 -9.02 21.26
C LEU A 80 5.68 -9.92 21.82
N ALA A 81 6.11 -9.78 23.08
CA ALA A 81 7.22 -10.56 23.64
C ALA A 81 6.99 -12.08 23.62
N SER A 82 5.74 -12.54 23.61
CA SER A 82 5.41 -13.97 23.48
C SER A 82 5.44 -14.47 22.02
N VAL A 83 5.55 -13.57 21.05
CA VAL A 83 5.50 -13.89 19.62
C VAL A 83 6.91 -14.17 19.12
N GLU A 84 7.03 -15.16 18.24
CA GLU A 84 8.20 -15.36 17.39
C GLU A 84 7.75 -15.26 15.95
N LEU A 85 8.38 -14.38 15.18
CA LEU A 85 8.04 -14.11 13.80
C LEU A 85 9.29 -13.99 12.96
N GLU A 86 9.31 -14.65 11.82
CA GLU A 86 10.29 -14.44 10.76
C GLU A 86 9.60 -14.52 9.40
N GLU A 87 9.64 -13.44 8.64
CA GLU A 87 9.19 -13.41 7.25
C GLU A 87 10.35 -13.09 6.33
N LYS A 88 10.44 -13.82 5.23
CA LYS A 88 11.48 -13.66 4.21
C LYS A 88 10.88 -13.11 2.92
N ASN A 89 11.66 -12.29 2.24
CA ASN A 89 11.35 -11.87 0.89
C ASN A 89 11.56 -13.03 -0.13
N GLU A 90 11.24 -12.79 -1.39
CA GLU A 90 11.39 -13.76 -2.48
C GLU A 90 12.85 -14.21 -2.70
N LEU A 91 13.82 -13.44 -2.24
CA LEU A 91 15.25 -13.76 -2.30
C LEU A 91 15.72 -14.58 -1.09
N GLY A 92 14.81 -14.93 -0.17
CA GLY A 92 15.12 -15.66 1.06
C GLY A 92 15.80 -14.82 2.16
N GLN A 93 15.87 -13.51 2.01
CA GLN A 93 16.40 -12.61 3.04
C GLN A 93 15.32 -12.29 4.07
N VAL A 94 15.70 -12.21 5.35
CA VAL A 94 14.77 -11.83 6.43
C VAL A 94 14.33 -10.39 6.23
N GLU A 95 13.05 -10.20 5.93
CA GLU A 95 12.45 -8.88 5.69
C GLU A 95 11.83 -8.30 6.96
N PHE A 96 11.13 -9.16 7.72
CA PHE A 96 10.56 -8.78 9.02
C PHE A 96 10.82 -9.88 10.04
N TYR A 97 11.15 -9.51 11.28
CA TYR A 97 11.29 -10.48 12.35
C TYR A 97 10.97 -9.89 13.73
N SER A 98 10.55 -10.76 14.64
CA SER A 98 10.38 -10.46 16.06
C SER A 98 10.90 -11.66 16.84
N PRO A 99 12.03 -11.55 17.56
CA PRO A 99 12.56 -12.67 18.34
C PRO A 99 11.73 -12.86 19.61
N LYS A 100 11.58 -14.09 20.03
CA LYS A 100 10.88 -14.41 21.28
C LYS A 100 11.51 -13.70 22.47
N GLY A 101 10.69 -13.05 23.28
CA GLY A 101 11.12 -12.26 24.44
C GLY A 101 11.30 -10.77 24.13
N ASP A 102 11.27 -10.37 22.89
CA ASP A 102 11.35 -8.98 22.46
C ASP A 102 9.97 -8.49 21.99
N PRO A 103 9.44 -7.38 22.54
CA PRO A 103 8.14 -6.84 22.17
C PRO A 103 8.14 -6.05 20.85
N VAL A 104 9.18 -6.16 20.04
CA VAL A 104 9.42 -5.33 18.85
C VAL A 104 9.37 -6.14 17.56
N ILE A 105 8.86 -5.54 16.49
CA ILE A 105 9.06 -6.04 15.13
C ILE A 105 10.12 -5.19 14.44
N TYR A 106 11.06 -5.86 13.78
CA TYR A 106 12.18 -5.30 13.05
C TYR A 106 12.02 -5.48 11.55
N ALA A 107 12.46 -4.48 10.76
CA ALA A 107 12.60 -4.57 9.31
C ALA A 107 14.07 -4.30 8.90
N PRO A 108 14.96 -5.31 8.97
CA PRO A 108 16.40 -5.14 8.79
C PRO A 108 16.78 -4.61 7.39
N LEU A 109 16.16 -5.12 6.33
CA LEU A 109 16.42 -4.66 4.96
C LEU A 109 16.04 -3.19 4.76
N SER A 110 14.97 -2.75 5.43
CA SER A 110 14.61 -1.34 5.44
C SER A 110 15.63 -0.50 6.20
N ALA A 111 16.09 -0.95 7.36
CA ALA A 111 17.09 -0.24 8.15
C ALA A 111 18.43 -0.10 7.41
N ASP A 112 18.83 -1.11 6.64
CA ASP A 112 20.02 -1.04 5.79
C ASP A 112 19.87 -0.03 4.64
N LYS A 113 18.69 0.04 4.04
CA LYS A 113 18.41 0.92 2.90
C LYS A 113 18.06 2.35 3.32
N TYR A 114 17.42 2.50 4.48
CA TYR A 114 16.92 3.77 5.03
C TYR A 114 17.32 3.90 6.52
N PRO A 115 18.61 4.01 6.81
CA PRO A 115 19.07 4.12 8.19
C PRO A 115 18.55 5.41 8.85
N SER A 116 18.39 5.38 10.16
CA SER A 116 18.02 6.55 10.94
C SER A 116 19.03 7.68 10.77
N ALA A 117 18.52 8.88 10.47
CA ALA A 117 19.35 10.10 10.40
C ALA A 117 19.81 10.58 11.78
N LEU A 118 19.22 10.06 12.87
CA LEU A 118 19.56 10.40 14.26
C LEU A 118 20.65 9.47 14.81
N GLY A 119 20.99 8.40 14.09
CA GLY A 119 22.09 7.52 14.45
C GLY A 119 23.42 8.28 14.39
N GLY A 120 24.12 8.38 15.53
CA GLY A 120 25.49 8.87 15.56
C GLY A 120 26.41 7.96 14.71
N ALA A 121 27.70 8.31 14.63
CA ALA A 121 28.72 7.63 13.82
C ALA A 121 28.94 6.12 14.13
N ASN A 122 28.17 5.53 15.02
CA ASN A 122 28.19 4.10 15.34
C ASN A 122 27.05 3.37 14.64
N GLU A 123 27.36 2.32 13.90
CA GLU A 123 26.45 1.45 13.14
C GLU A 123 25.31 0.82 13.97
N ILE A 124 25.29 1.02 15.29
CA ILE A 124 24.38 0.36 16.22
C ILE A 124 22.97 0.96 16.19
N ASP A 125 22.79 2.22 15.79
CA ASP A 125 21.47 2.87 15.81
C ASP A 125 20.97 3.24 14.41
N ARG A 126 20.93 2.24 13.53
CA ARG A 126 20.34 2.37 12.19
C ARG A 126 18.81 2.34 12.20
N TRP A 127 18.21 2.11 13.36
CA TRP A 127 16.78 1.90 13.50
C TRP A 127 16.00 3.20 13.63
N THR A 128 14.98 3.36 12.82
CA THR A 128 13.95 4.41 12.98
C THR A 128 12.82 3.82 13.81
N ARG A 129 12.71 4.26 15.06
CA ARG A 129 11.76 3.71 16.05
C ARG A 129 10.40 4.40 15.98
N ARG A 130 9.36 3.61 16.20
CA ARG A 130 8.00 4.11 16.39
C ARG A 130 7.21 3.22 17.36
N ASP A 131 6.49 3.88 18.27
CA ASP A 131 5.65 3.23 19.26
C ASP A 131 4.18 3.38 18.88
N PHE A 132 3.41 2.31 19.08
CA PHE A 132 1.99 2.25 18.79
C PHE A 132 1.23 1.80 20.02
N GLN A 133 0.23 2.58 20.43
CA GLN A 133 -0.73 2.21 21.45
C GLN A 133 -2.03 1.79 20.78
N THR A 134 -2.55 0.61 21.15
CA THR A 134 -3.77 0.03 20.55
C THR A 134 -4.69 -0.51 21.63
N GLU A 135 -5.91 -0.83 21.25
CA GLU A 135 -6.94 -1.42 22.15
C GLU A 135 -7.08 -2.95 21.95
N TYR A 136 -6.16 -3.58 21.20
CA TYR A 136 -6.20 -5.03 21.04
C TYR A 136 -5.95 -5.76 22.36
N SER A 137 -6.82 -6.72 22.66
CA SER A 137 -6.80 -7.50 23.90
C SER A 137 -6.28 -8.92 23.74
N ASP A 138 -5.99 -9.34 22.51
CA ASP A 138 -5.38 -10.63 22.19
C ASP A 138 -4.10 -10.45 21.34
N VAL A 139 -3.18 -11.40 21.53
CA VAL A 139 -1.84 -11.31 20.92
C VAL A 139 -1.87 -11.54 19.40
N ASP A 140 -2.79 -12.34 18.90
CA ASP A 140 -2.83 -12.67 17.47
C ASP A 140 -3.35 -11.47 16.66
N SER A 141 -4.38 -10.78 17.15
CA SER A 141 -4.86 -9.53 16.56
C SER A 141 -3.81 -8.42 16.63
N LEU A 142 -3.10 -8.29 17.77
CA LEU A 142 -2.01 -7.34 17.91
C LEU A 142 -0.86 -7.65 16.94
N LYS A 143 -0.49 -8.93 16.80
CA LYS A 143 0.53 -9.39 15.85
C LYS A 143 0.13 -9.07 14.40
N ALA A 144 -1.10 -9.39 14.01
CA ALA A 144 -1.61 -9.13 12.66
C ALA A 144 -1.59 -7.63 12.34
N TYR A 145 -2.03 -6.78 13.28
CA TYR A 145 -1.97 -5.33 13.16
C TYR A 145 -0.53 -4.83 13.03
N ALA A 146 0.36 -5.28 13.90
CA ALA A 146 1.75 -4.87 13.93
C ALA A 146 2.49 -5.23 12.64
N LEU A 147 2.30 -6.46 12.16
CA LEU A 147 2.90 -6.93 10.91
C LEU A 147 2.39 -6.13 9.70
N ARG A 148 1.09 -5.92 9.60
CA ARG A 148 0.49 -5.10 8.53
C ARG A 148 1.01 -3.66 8.57
N THR A 149 1.12 -3.09 9.76
CA THR A 149 1.60 -1.71 9.95
C THR A 149 3.06 -1.57 9.54
N ILE A 150 3.95 -2.48 9.97
CA ILE A 150 5.36 -2.39 9.59
C ILE A 150 5.54 -2.64 8.09
N LYS A 151 4.82 -3.58 7.48
CA LYS A 151 4.83 -3.82 6.03
C LYS A 151 4.44 -2.55 5.25
N GLN A 152 3.48 -1.80 5.74
CA GLN A 152 3.02 -0.56 5.10
C GLN A 152 4.04 0.58 5.18
N TYR A 153 4.77 0.70 6.28
CA TYR A 153 5.60 1.89 6.57
C TYR A 153 7.10 1.62 6.63
N ALA A 154 7.55 0.37 6.53
CA ALA A 154 8.98 0.07 6.51
C ALA A 154 9.70 0.64 5.30
N TYR A 155 8.97 0.92 4.23
CA TYR A 155 9.50 1.52 3.00
C TYR A 155 8.82 2.85 2.69
N PRO A 156 9.48 3.75 1.95
CA PRO A 156 8.87 5.02 1.53
C PRO A 156 7.56 4.79 0.78
N LEU A 157 6.55 5.60 1.09
CA LEU A 157 5.34 5.63 0.30
C LEU A 157 5.64 6.31 -1.03
N MET A 158 5.56 5.55 -2.11
CA MET A 158 5.69 6.07 -3.47
C MET A 158 4.31 6.44 -3.99
N THR A 159 4.14 7.69 -4.39
CA THR A 159 2.93 8.18 -5.02
C THR A 159 3.24 8.62 -6.45
N TYR A 160 2.47 8.10 -7.39
CA TYR A 160 2.55 8.51 -8.78
C TYR A 160 1.27 9.25 -9.14
N THR A 161 1.40 10.53 -9.39
CA THR A 161 0.31 11.33 -9.94
C THR A 161 0.42 11.29 -11.44
N VAL A 162 -0.62 10.85 -12.10
CA VAL A 162 -0.63 10.65 -13.54
C VAL A 162 -1.70 11.50 -14.17
N ASN A 163 -1.32 12.35 -15.09
CA ASN A 163 -2.26 13.03 -15.97
C ASN A 163 -2.65 12.07 -17.09
N VAL A 164 -3.89 11.60 -17.06
CA VAL A 164 -4.40 10.68 -18.06
C VAL A 164 -4.87 11.44 -19.31
N GLN A 165 -4.72 10.82 -20.46
CA GLN A 165 -5.32 11.33 -21.69
C GLN A 165 -6.84 11.10 -21.63
N SER A 166 -7.62 11.92 -22.34
CA SER A 166 -9.08 11.76 -22.44
C SER A 166 -9.48 10.36 -22.94
N SER A 167 -8.67 9.78 -23.83
CA SER A 167 -8.83 8.41 -24.31
C SER A 167 -8.74 7.34 -23.21
N PHE A 168 -8.06 7.62 -22.09
CA PHE A 168 -8.01 6.72 -20.96
C PHE A 168 -9.41 6.47 -20.38
N ILE A 169 -10.16 7.54 -20.12
CA ILE A 169 -11.51 7.42 -19.55
C ILE A 169 -12.47 6.76 -20.53
N GLU A 170 -12.31 6.98 -21.84
CA GLU A 170 -13.13 6.32 -22.85
C GLU A 170 -12.85 4.81 -22.94
N ASN A 171 -11.58 4.41 -22.83
CA ASN A 171 -11.17 3.01 -22.93
C ASN A 171 -11.31 2.23 -21.63
N TYR A 172 -11.24 2.91 -20.48
CA TYR A 172 -11.22 2.29 -19.14
C TYR A 172 -12.33 2.87 -18.23
N LYS A 173 -13.53 3.06 -18.78
CA LYS A 173 -14.71 3.62 -18.07
C LYS A 173 -15.10 2.91 -16.78
N ASP A 174 -14.68 1.67 -16.65
CA ASP A 174 -15.01 0.80 -15.53
C ASP A 174 -13.89 0.69 -14.48
N ILE A 175 -12.80 1.48 -14.62
CA ILE A 175 -11.82 1.61 -13.53
C ILE A 175 -12.43 2.47 -12.43
N ASN A 176 -12.33 1.96 -11.21
CA ASN A 176 -12.90 2.59 -10.04
C ASN A 176 -11.83 2.87 -8.98
N LEU A 177 -12.19 3.74 -8.03
CA LEU A 177 -11.39 3.99 -6.84
C LEU A 177 -11.11 2.67 -6.12
N GLY A 178 -9.86 2.46 -5.73
CA GLY A 178 -9.42 1.24 -5.06
C GLY A 178 -8.99 0.11 -5.99
N ASP A 179 -9.27 0.19 -7.30
CA ASP A 179 -8.82 -0.83 -8.25
C ASP A 179 -7.29 -0.87 -8.34
N THR A 180 -6.75 -2.08 -8.44
CA THR A 180 -5.32 -2.31 -8.64
C THR A 180 -5.06 -2.65 -10.10
N VAL A 181 -4.15 -1.91 -10.71
CA VAL A 181 -3.78 -2.03 -12.13
C VAL A 181 -2.29 -2.28 -12.28
N LYS A 182 -1.86 -2.72 -13.46
CA LYS A 182 -0.44 -2.84 -13.81
C LYS A 182 0.02 -1.60 -14.56
N ILE A 183 1.18 -1.07 -14.16
CA ILE A 183 1.86 0.04 -14.83
C ILE A 183 3.19 -0.47 -15.35
N ILE A 184 3.46 -0.24 -16.63
CA ILE A 184 4.74 -0.60 -17.28
C ILE A 184 5.39 0.68 -17.76
N ASP A 185 6.62 0.93 -17.30
CA ASP A 185 7.45 2.02 -17.75
C ASP A 185 8.76 1.48 -18.36
N ASN A 186 8.87 1.63 -19.66
CA ASN A 186 10.03 1.16 -20.43
C ASN A 186 11.21 2.14 -20.43
N ASN A 187 11.06 3.33 -19.83
CA ASN A 187 12.15 4.31 -19.74
C ASN A 187 13.15 3.96 -18.63
N PHE A 188 12.81 3.05 -17.74
CA PHE A 188 13.75 2.53 -16.76
C PHE A 188 14.60 1.42 -17.37
N ILE A 189 15.91 1.44 -17.08
CA ILE A 189 16.85 0.41 -17.50
C ILE A 189 16.37 -0.95 -16.99
N GLY A 190 16.03 -1.87 -17.90
CA GLY A 190 15.46 -3.18 -17.60
C GLY A 190 13.93 -3.22 -17.50
N GLY A 191 13.26 -2.08 -17.76
CA GLY A 191 11.80 -1.95 -17.60
C GLY A 191 11.38 -1.89 -16.14
N LEU A 192 10.29 -1.19 -15.86
CA LEU A 192 9.67 -1.16 -14.55
C LEU A 192 8.23 -1.64 -14.68
N ALA A 193 7.91 -2.75 -14.05
CA ALA A 193 6.55 -3.23 -13.90
C ALA A 193 6.10 -3.03 -12.46
N LEU A 194 4.98 -2.36 -12.27
CA LEU A 194 4.42 -2.05 -10.96
C LEU A 194 2.95 -2.49 -10.91
N GLU A 195 2.54 -2.99 -9.77
CA GLU A 195 1.13 -2.97 -9.39
C GLU A 195 0.86 -1.70 -8.61
N ALA A 196 -0.20 -1.00 -8.96
CA ALA A 196 -0.55 0.27 -8.37
C ALA A 196 -2.05 0.35 -8.13
N ARG A 197 -2.42 0.91 -6.98
CA ARG A 197 -3.82 1.08 -6.60
C ARG A 197 -4.31 2.49 -6.89
N VAL A 198 -5.49 2.61 -7.48
CA VAL A 198 -6.16 3.90 -7.68
C VAL A 198 -6.60 4.46 -6.33
N SER A 199 -5.98 5.54 -5.89
CA SER A 199 -6.29 6.20 -4.62
C SER A 199 -7.14 7.44 -4.76
N GLU A 200 -7.09 8.09 -5.94
CA GLU A 200 -7.88 9.28 -6.23
C GLU A 200 -8.17 9.35 -7.72
N MET A 201 -9.36 9.80 -8.08
CA MET A 201 -9.77 10.08 -9.45
C MET A 201 -10.43 11.44 -9.50
N ILE A 202 -9.91 12.34 -10.34
CA ILE A 202 -10.52 13.62 -10.64
C ILE A 202 -11.07 13.54 -12.06
N ILE A 203 -12.38 13.67 -12.20
CA ILE A 203 -13.08 13.66 -13.49
C ILE A 203 -13.74 15.01 -13.68
N SER A 204 -13.28 15.74 -14.69
CA SER A 204 -13.89 17.00 -15.12
C SER A 204 -14.78 16.74 -16.31
N PHE A 205 -16.07 17.04 -16.18
CA PHE A 205 -17.03 16.90 -17.27
C PHE A 205 -16.94 18.08 -18.25
N ASP A 206 -16.50 19.27 -17.77
CA ASP A 206 -16.40 20.48 -18.59
C ASP A 206 -15.07 20.53 -19.37
N ASN A 207 -14.00 20.01 -18.78
CA ASN A 207 -12.68 20.01 -19.41
C ASN A 207 -11.95 18.68 -19.15
N PRO A 208 -12.03 17.72 -20.08
CA PRO A 208 -11.36 16.42 -19.93
C PRO A 208 -9.84 16.48 -19.79
N THR A 209 -9.20 17.61 -20.13
CA THR A 209 -7.74 17.77 -19.93
C THR A 209 -7.36 17.89 -18.46
N ASN A 210 -8.31 18.19 -17.60
CA ASN A 210 -8.12 18.27 -16.14
C ASN A 210 -8.34 16.90 -15.43
N ASN A 211 -8.64 15.86 -16.18
CA ASN A 211 -8.77 14.53 -15.61
C ASN A 211 -7.42 14.04 -15.11
N SER A 212 -7.42 13.53 -13.89
CA SER A 212 -6.23 12.93 -13.28
C SER A 212 -6.58 11.71 -12.46
N VAL A 213 -5.63 10.79 -12.39
CA VAL A 213 -5.72 9.60 -11.53
C VAL A 213 -4.44 9.53 -10.71
N VAL A 214 -4.60 9.33 -9.41
CA VAL A 214 -3.48 9.14 -8.49
C VAL A 214 -3.40 7.66 -8.14
N PHE A 215 -2.22 7.10 -8.30
CA PHE A 215 -1.92 5.72 -7.92
C PHE A 215 -1.02 5.71 -6.70
N THR A 216 -1.28 4.79 -5.78
CA THR A 216 -0.49 4.58 -4.56
C THR A 216 -0.30 3.08 -4.31
N ASN A 217 0.40 2.73 -3.24
CA ASN A 217 0.64 1.35 -2.83
C ASN A 217 1.33 0.51 -3.92
N PHE A 218 2.42 1.05 -4.45
CA PHE A 218 3.17 0.40 -5.51
C PHE A 218 3.89 -0.83 -4.99
N ARG A 219 3.64 -1.95 -5.64
CA ARG A 219 4.43 -3.17 -5.53
C ARG A 219 5.22 -3.36 -6.81
N LYS A 220 6.53 -3.47 -6.70
CA LYS A 220 7.37 -3.84 -7.84
C LYS A 220 7.07 -5.29 -8.22
N LEU A 221 6.74 -5.50 -9.48
CA LEU A 221 6.60 -6.84 -10.02
C LEU A 221 8.01 -7.29 -10.48
N ASP A 222 8.53 -8.35 -9.89
CA ASP A 222 9.75 -8.96 -10.39
C ASP A 222 9.43 -9.65 -11.72
N ASN A 223 10.02 -9.12 -12.79
CA ASN A 223 10.03 -9.80 -14.08
C ASN A 223 10.99 -10.99 -13.97
N LYS A 224 10.54 -12.10 -13.37
CA LYS A 224 11.17 -13.38 -13.64
C LYS A 224 10.66 -13.81 -15.02
N PRO A 225 11.53 -13.98 -16.03
CA PRO A 225 11.14 -14.72 -17.20
C PRO A 225 10.67 -16.10 -16.70
N SER A 226 9.43 -16.43 -16.93
CA SER A 226 8.96 -17.79 -16.73
C SER A 226 9.92 -18.68 -17.50
N GLY A 227 10.54 -19.66 -16.82
CA GLY A 227 11.57 -20.53 -17.41
C GLY A 227 11.08 -21.46 -18.54
N GLU A 228 9.99 -21.11 -19.19
CA GLU A 228 9.40 -21.84 -20.32
C GLU A 228 9.80 -21.32 -21.71
N LEU A 229 10.63 -20.28 -21.79
CA LEU A 229 11.13 -19.77 -23.08
C LEU A 229 12.63 -20.05 -23.33
N GLN A 230 13.19 -21.07 -22.66
CA GLN A 230 14.48 -21.64 -22.99
C GLN A 230 14.31 -23.10 -23.39
N LYS A 231 13.70 -23.35 -24.54
CA LYS A 231 13.90 -24.58 -25.34
C LYS A 231 13.87 -24.21 -26.81
#